data_93eb4338b32d5ecc7a10ef83d6967858
#
_entry.id   93eb4338b32d5ecc7a10ef83d6967858
#
_cell.length_a   1.000
_cell.length_b   1.000
_cell.length_c   1.000
_cell.angle_alpha   90.00
_cell.angle_beta   90.00
_cell.angle_gamma   90.00
#
_symmetry.space_group_name_H-M   'P 1'
#
loop_
_entity.id
_entity.type
_entity.pdbx_description
1 polymer ?
#
loop_
_entity_poly.entity_id
_entity_poly.type
_entity_poly.pdbx_seq_one_letter_code
_entity_poly.pdbx_strand_id
1 'polypeptide(L)'
;MIKYSGTAFNSMMLTPRELEKLNIFVTSELARRRKNRGLKLNHPEAVSIIADHILEGARDGRTVPELMSSGKKVLSKDDVLPGVAEIINSIQMEATFEDGTKLVTVHDPIV
;
A
#
# COMPACT_ATOMS: atom_id res chain seq x y z
N MET A 1 17.07 -15.12 -15.49
CA MET A 1 15.62 -14.80 -15.44
C MET A 1 14.83 -16.09 -15.19
N ILE A 2 13.89 -16.02 -14.28
CA ILE A 2 13.02 -17.15 -14.01
C ILE A 2 11.99 -17.25 -15.12
N LYS A 3 11.83 -18.46 -15.64
CA LYS A 3 10.87 -18.72 -16.70
C LYS A 3 9.73 -19.57 -16.15
N TYR A 4 8.51 -19.15 -16.42
CA TYR A 4 7.33 -19.87 -16.02
C TYR A 4 6.61 -20.42 -17.23
N SER A 5 6.06 -21.63 -17.12
CA SER A 5 5.19 -22.16 -18.16
C SER A 5 3.77 -21.63 -17.95
N GLY A 6 3.07 -21.34 -19.03
CA GLY A 6 1.74 -20.76 -18.95
C GLY A 6 1.79 -19.33 -18.39
N THR A 7 0.95 -19.04 -17.42
CA THR A 7 1.01 -17.75 -16.73
C THR A 7 2.06 -17.82 -15.64
N ALA A 8 2.97 -16.84 -15.64
CA ALA A 8 4.12 -16.80 -14.75
C ALA A 8 3.77 -17.08 -13.28
N PHE A 9 2.65 -16.55 -12.82
CA PHE A 9 2.31 -16.59 -11.41
C PHE A 9 1.58 -17.85 -10.97
N ASN A 10 1.01 -18.57 -11.91
CA ASN A 10 0.35 -19.85 -11.60
C ASN A 10 1.34 -20.88 -11.08
N SER A 11 2.62 -20.76 -11.46
CA SER A 11 3.65 -21.64 -10.92
C SER A 11 3.91 -21.43 -9.43
N MET A 12 3.55 -20.24 -8.90
CA MET A 12 3.62 -19.93 -7.48
C MET A 12 2.28 -20.13 -6.78
N MET A 13 1.26 -20.57 -7.50
CA MET A 13 -0.08 -20.79 -6.96
C MET A 13 -0.71 -19.50 -6.36
N LEU A 14 -0.32 -18.35 -6.89
CA LEU A 14 -0.85 -17.05 -6.44
C LEU A 14 -2.02 -16.61 -7.30
N THR A 15 -3.05 -16.05 -6.66
CA THR A 15 -4.17 -15.42 -7.35
C THR A 15 -3.74 -14.03 -7.85
N PRO A 16 -4.47 -13.44 -8.83
CA PRO A 16 -4.21 -12.06 -9.24
C PRO A 16 -4.23 -11.06 -8.09
N ARG A 17 -5.11 -11.25 -7.12
CA ARG A 17 -5.18 -10.39 -5.93
C ARG A 17 -3.94 -10.50 -5.05
N GLU A 18 -3.45 -11.72 -4.87
CA GLU A 18 -2.24 -11.96 -4.10
C GLU A 18 -1.02 -11.34 -4.77
N LEU A 19 -0.98 -11.37 -6.11
CA LEU A 19 0.06 -10.71 -6.89
C LEU A 19 0.02 -9.20 -6.75
N GLU A 20 -1.16 -8.63 -6.79
CA GLU A 20 -1.33 -7.20 -6.61
C GLU A 20 -0.81 -6.77 -5.24
N LYS A 21 -1.12 -7.53 -4.20
CA LYS A 21 -0.62 -7.27 -2.84
C LYS A 21 0.89 -7.41 -2.76
N LEU A 22 1.45 -8.39 -3.45
CA LEU A 22 2.91 -8.57 -3.49
C LEU A 22 3.58 -7.41 -4.22
N ASN A 23 2.99 -6.92 -5.30
CA ASN A 23 3.49 -5.74 -6.02
C ASN A 23 3.44 -4.49 -5.14
N ILE A 24 2.40 -4.33 -4.35
CA ILE A 24 2.30 -3.23 -3.39
C ILE A 24 3.45 -3.33 -2.37
N PHE A 25 3.71 -4.51 -1.86
CA PHE A 25 4.82 -4.72 -0.92
C PHE A 25 6.17 -4.33 -1.54
N VAL A 26 6.46 -4.82 -2.74
CA VAL A 26 7.73 -4.53 -3.43
C VAL A 26 7.87 -3.03 -3.68
N THR A 27 6.81 -2.40 -4.19
CA THR A 27 6.82 -0.96 -4.45
C THR A 27 6.98 -0.16 -3.17
N SER A 28 6.31 -0.56 -2.09
CA SER A 28 6.42 0.13 -0.80
C SER A 28 7.84 0.01 -0.21
N GLU A 29 8.47 -1.14 -0.34
CA GLU A 29 9.85 -1.31 0.13
C GLU A 29 10.83 -0.43 -0.64
N LEU A 30 10.68 -0.37 -1.96
CA LEU A 30 11.48 0.54 -2.79
C LEU A 30 11.25 1.99 -2.39
N ALA A 31 9.99 2.36 -2.19
CA ALA A 31 9.62 3.71 -1.77
C ALA A 31 10.24 4.07 -0.42
N ARG A 32 10.22 3.16 0.55
CA ARG A 32 10.83 3.39 1.85
C ARG A 32 12.34 3.60 1.74
N ARG A 33 13.02 2.83 0.90
CA ARG A 33 14.46 3.00 0.67
C ARG A 33 14.76 4.38 0.09
N ARG A 34 13.93 4.86 -0.84
CA ARG A 34 14.08 6.19 -1.43
C ARG A 34 13.82 7.29 -0.41
N LYS A 35 12.75 7.14 0.38
CA LYS A 35 12.42 8.08 1.45
C LYS A 35 13.57 8.16 2.47
N ASN A 36 14.14 7.03 2.84
CA ASN A 36 15.24 6.98 3.81
C ASN A 36 16.52 7.65 3.30
N ARG A 37 16.66 7.81 1.97
CA ARG A 37 17.76 8.57 1.37
C ARG A 37 17.43 10.05 1.23
N GLY A 38 16.28 10.50 1.74
CA GLY A 38 15.88 11.89 1.65
C GLY A 38 15.16 12.27 0.36
N LEU A 39 14.77 11.30 -0.47
CA LEU A 39 14.04 11.59 -1.70
C LEU A 39 12.56 11.79 -1.41
N LYS A 40 11.95 12.72 -2.13
CA LYS A 40 10.50 12.93 -2.09
C LYS A 40 9.82 11.86 -2.91
N LEU A 41 8.70 11.35 -2.42
CA LEU A 41 7.98 10.26 -3.06
C LEU A 41 7.05 10.76 -4.16
N ASN A 42 6.96 9.99 -5.24
CA ASN A 42 5.98 10.24 -6.30
C ASN A 42 4.64 9.59 -5.92
N HIS A 43 3.63 9.77 -6.79
CA HIS A 43 2.27 9.28 -6.54
C HIS A 43 2.21 7.77 -6.26
N PRO A 44 2.70 6.87 -7.13
CA PRO A 44 2.61 5.44 -6.86
C PRO A 44 3.44 5.00 -5.64
N GLU A 45 4.55 5.64 -5.38
CA GLU A 45 5.35 5.35 -4.19
C GLU A 45 4.58 5.69 -2.90
N ALA A 46 3.96 6.85 -2.86
CA ALA A 46 3.18 7.27 -1.71
C ALA A 46 1.97 6.36 -1.48
N VAL A 47 1.23 6.05 -2.55
CA VAL A 47 0.08 5.15 -2.48
C VAL A 47 0.49 3.78 -1.96
N SER A 48 1.61 3.23 -2.45
CA SER A 48 2.05 1.90 -2.06
C SER A 48 2.39 1.79 -0.56
N ILE A 49 3.01 2.82 0.00
CA ILE A 49 3.35 2.81 1.43
C ILE A 49 2.09 2.80 2.29
N ILE A 50 1.11 3.60 1.93
CA ILE A 50 -0.15 3.66 2.69
C ILE A 50 -0.95 2.37 2.51
N ALA A 51 -1.01 1.84 1.28
CA ALA A 51 -1.69 0.58 1.01
C ALA A 51 -1.05 -0.58 1.79
N ASP A 52 0.27 -0.64 1.83
CA ASP A 52 1.00 -1.64 2.60
C ASP A 52 0.70 -1.53 4.10
N HIS A 53 0.63 -0.31 4.61
CA HIS A 53 0.25 -0.07 6.01
C HIS A 53 -1.12 -0.68 6.33
N ILE A 54 -2.08 -0.54 5.42
CA ILE A 54 -3.42 -1.11 5.59
C ILE A 54 -3.36 -2.64 5.57
N LEU A 55 -2.67 -3.21 4.59
CA LEU A 55 -2.57 -4.67 4.45
C LEU A 55 -1.91 -5.31 5.66
N GLU A 56 -0.79 -4.75 6.10
CA GLU A 56 -0.05 -5.28 7.24
C GLU A 56 -0.78 -5.01 8.56
N GLY A 57 -1.44 -3.88 8.69
CA GLY A 57 -2.27 -3.58 9.85
C GLY A 57 -3.42 -4.56 10.02
N ALA A 58 -4.07 -4.95 8.92
CA ALA A 58 -5.12 -5.96 8.96
C ALA A 58 -4.55 -7.32 9.39
N ARG A 59 -3.38 -7.67 8.90
CA ARG A 59 -2.68 -8.90 9.28
C ARG A 59 -2.30 -8.90 10.75
N ASP A 60 -1.97 -7.74 11.30
CA ASP A 60 -1.63 -7.57 12.72
C ASP A 60 -2.85 -7.61 13.64
N GLY A 61 -4.05 -7.72 13.10
CA GLY A 61 -5.28 -7.77 13.87
C GLY A 61 -5.90 -6.43 14.18
N ARG A 62 -5.47 -5.36 13.52
CA ARG A 62 -6.08 -4.03 13.68
C ARG A 62 -7.44 -3.98 13.02
N THR A 63 -8.29 -3.09 13.52
CA THR A 63 -9.64 -2.91 12.99
C THR A 63 -9.67 -1.92 11.83
N VAL A 64 -10.76 -1.94 11.05
CA VAL A 64 -10.97 -0.97 9.96
C VAL A 64 -10.90 0.47 10.48
N PRO A 65 -11.62 0.86 11.55
CA PRO A 65 -11.54 2.23 12.07
C PRO A 65 -10.12 2.64 12.50
N GLU A 66 -9.37 1.74 13.10
CA GLU A 66 -7.98 2.02 13.48
C GLU A 66 -7.11 2.32 12.27
N LEU A 67 -7.27 1.54 11.20
CA LEU A 67 -6.49 1.72 9.97
C LEU A 67 -6.92 2.96 9.20
N MET A 68 -8.19 3.32 9.22
CA MET A 68 -8.67 4.57 8.63
C MET A 68 -8.03 5.78 9.30
N SER A 69 -7.84 5.70 10.60
CA SER A 69 -7.19 6.76 11.37
C SER A 69 -5.67 6.75 11.18
N SER A 70 -5.03 5.61 11.37
CA SER A 70 -3.56 5.50 11.30
C SER A 70 -3.03 5.73 9.88
N GLY A 71 -3.81 5.41 8.85
CA GLY A 71 -3.42 5.63 7.47
C GLY A 71 -3.15 7.10 7.12
N LYS A 72 -3.74 8.02 7.87
CA LYS A 72 -3.53 9.47 7.70
C LYS A 72 -2.24 9.98 8.34
N LYS A 73 -1.56 9.13 9.09
CA LYS A 73 -0.34 9.50 9.82
C LYS A 73 0.91 8.85 9.27
N VAL A 74 0.79 8.10 8.17
CA VAL A 74 1.91 7.37 7.57
C VAL A 74 2.86 8.31 6.86
N LEU A 75 2.31 9.23 6.06
CA LEU A 75 3.08 10.19 5.28
C LEU A 75 2.55 11.61 5.50
N SER A 76 3.46 12.58 5.48
CA SER A 76 3.11 14.00 5.48
C SER A 76 3.38 14.61 4.11
N LYS A 77 2.95 15.86 3.91
CA LYS A 77 3.23 16.60 2.67
C LYS A 77 4.72 16.73 2.40
N ASP A 78 5.53 16.78 3.45
CA ASP A 78 6.98 16.92 3.31
C ASP A 78 7.64 15.64 2.76
N ASP A 79 6.95 14.51 2.82
CA ASP A 79 7.47 13.24 2.34
C ASP A 79 7.28 13.04 0.84
N VAL A 80 6.47 13.87 0.20
CA VAL A 80 6.06 13.67 -1.18
C VAL A 80 6.43 14.85 -2.06
N LEU A 81 6.50 14.59 -3.38
CA LEU A 81 6.74 15.64 -4.37
C LEU A 81 5.57 16.65 -4.38
N PRO A 82 5.83 17.90 -4.79
CA PRO A 82 4.77 18.90 -4.89
C PRO A 82 3.60 18.41 -5.74
N GLY A 83 2.38 18.59 -5.25
CA GLY A 83 1.15 18.22 -5.95
C GLY A 83 0.66 16.79 -5.65
N VAL A 84 1.51 15.93 -5.10
CA VAL A 84 1.11 14.53 -4.84
C VAL A 84 0.03 14.45 -3.78
N ALA A 85 0.17 15.19 -2.68
CA ALA A 85 -0.80 15.19 -1.59
C ALA A 85 -2.20 15.62 -2.08
N GLU A 86 -2.25 16.60 -2.97
CA GLU A 86 -3.48 17.17 -3.48
C GLU A 86 -4.19 16.25 -4.48
N ILE A 87 -3.43 15.41 -5.18
CA ILE A 87 -4.00 14.45 -6.15
C ILE A 87 -4.65 13.27 -5.44
N ILE A 88 -4.12 12.87 -4.29
CA ILE A 88 -4.60 11.69 -3.58
C ILE A 88 -5.72 12.08 -2.61
N ASN A 89 -6.97 12.01 -3.07
CA ASN A 89 -8.14 12.36 -2.25
C ASN A 89 -8.50 11.24 -1.28
N SER A 90 -8.32 10.01 -1.69
CA SER A 90 -8.56 8.84 -0.85
C SER A 90 -7.78 7.65 -1.38
N ILE A 91 -7.51 6.72 -0.49
CA ILE A 91 -6.96 5.42 -0.85
C ILE A 91 -7.93 4.37 -0.35
N GLN A 92 -8.33 3.49 -1.26
CA GLN A 92 -9.20 2.36 -0.94
C GLN A 92 -8.40 1.07 -1.12
N MET A 93 -8.40 0.24 -0.09
CA MET A 93 -7.66 -1.00 -0.13
C MET A 93 -8.49 -2.12 0.48
N GLU A 94 -8.64 -3.20 -0.26
CA GLU A 94 -9.26 -4.41 0.25
C GLU A 94 -8.22 -5.22 1.01
N ALA A 95 -8.51 -5.54 2.25
CA ALA A 95 -7.61 -6.28 3.11
C ALA A 95 -8.33 -7.41 3.83
N THR A 96 -7.58 -8.41 4.25
CA THR A 96 -8.13 -9.57 4.95
C THR A 96 -7.93 -9.39 6.45
N PHE A 97 -9.05 -9.30 7.15
CA PHE A 97 -9.14 -9.19 8.60
C PHE A 97 -9.47 -10.56 9.20
N GLU A 98 -9.44 -10.65 10.53
CA GLU A 98 -9.76 -11.92 11.21
C GLU A 98 -11.15 -12.44 10.86
N ASP A 99 -12.10 -11.53 10.65
CA ASP A 99 -13.49 -11.86 10.36
C ASP A 99 -13.87 -11.72 8.88
N GLY A 100 -12.87 -11.67 8.00
CA GLY A 100 -13.11 -11.66 6.56
C GLY A 100 -12.48 -10.49 5.83
N THR A 101 -12.73 -10.45 4.53
CA THR A 101 -12.21 -9.41 3.64
C THR A 101 -13.09 -8.16 3.75
N LYS A 102 -12.46 -7.01 3.95
CA LYS A 102 -13.15 -5.72 4.06
C LYS A 102 -12.42 -4.64 3.29
N LEU A 103 -13.18 -3.64 2.84
CA LEU A 103 -12.62 -2.46 2.20
C LEU A 103 -12.28 -1.42 3.26
N VAL A 104 -11.06 -0.91 3.21
CA VAL A 104 -10.61 0.20 4.06
C VAL A 104 -10.45 1.43 3.16
N THR A 105 -11.09 2.53 3.55
CA THR A 105 -10.95 3.81 2.85
C THR A 105 -10.25 4.80 3.78
N VAL A 106 -9.13 5.34 3.33
CA VAL A 106 -8.42 6.42 4.03
C VAL A 106 -8.66 7.70 3.25
N HIS A 107 -9.40 8.63 3.85
CA HIS A 107 -9.71 9.93 3.23
C HIS A 107 -8.59 10.91 3.53
N ASP A 108 -8.22 11.73 2.52
CA ASP A 108 -7.18 12.75 2.62
C ASP A 108 -5.93 12.20 3.35
N PRO A 109 -5.31 11.16 2.79
CA PRO A 109 -4.29 10.40 3.51
C PRO A 109 -2.99 11.17 3.76
N ILE A 110 -2.72 12.23 3.00
CA ILE A 110 -1.49 13.00 3.13
C ILE A 110 -1.83 14.47 3.37
N VAL A 111 -1.53 14.92 4.57
CA VAL A 111 -1.81 16.30 4.99
C VAL A 111 -0.58 16.95 5.60
#